data_dd3ec40b47372689007cbc14f28f64d6
#
_entry.id   dd3ec40b47372689007cbc14f28f64d6
#
_cell.length_a   1.000
_cell.length_b   1.000
_cell.length_c   1.000
_cell.angle_alpha   90.00
_cell.angle_beta   90.00
_cell.angle_gamma   90.00
#
_symmetry.space_group_name_H-M   'P 1'
#
loop_
_entity.id
_entity.type
_entity.pdbx_description
1 polymer ?
#
loop_
_entity_poly.entity_id
_entity_poly.type
_entity_poly.pdbx_seq_one_letter_code
_entity_poly.pdbx_strand_id
1 'polypeptide(L)'
;MKTHRVWAAATIAILALALTGSAVLAQDRGQRGGQTQQGHTQFDAHDQQVTRDWYNQNQAHPPAGLRNQDRLSADEESRLHEGAVLDQGLRRKVHPAPADLTRQLPPPPSDHRYVAIGGHVGLIDNKFQVKAVIHLHDNH
;
A
#
# COMPACT_ATOMS: atom_id res chain seq x y z
N MET A 1 65.09 8.87 -35.54
CA MET A 1 64.21 9.06 -36.02
C MET A 1 63.12 8.55 -35.49
N LYS A 2 62.36 8.88 -35.07
CA LYS A 2 61.33 8.82 -35.08
C LYS A 2 60.57 8.22 -34.42
N THR A 3 59.91 8.32 -33.74
CA THR A 3 59.02 8.08 -33.48
C THR A 3 58.29 8.30 -32.64
N HIS A 4 57.52 8.55 -32.18
CA HIS A 4 56.73 8.74 -31.80
C HIS A 4 55.62 8.78 -31.50
N ARG A 5 55.00 8.73 -31.06
CA ARG A 5 54.11 8.93 -30.98
C ARG A 5 53.13 8.35 -30.63
N VAL A 6 52.44 8.27 -29.97
CA VAL A 6 51.44 7.62 -29.78
C VAL A 6 50.94 7.68 -28.54
N TRP A 7 50.38 8.36 -28.18
CA TRP A 7 50.05 8.48 -27.04
C TRP A 7 48.98 9.14 -26.59
N ALA A 8 48.02 9.31 -26.93
CA ALA A 8 47.15 10.26 -26.48
C ALA A 8 45.70 9.82 -26.44
N ALA A 9 45.49 8.61 -26.64
CA ALA A 9 44.13 8.16 -26.87
C ALA A 9 43.47 7.47 -25.68
N ALA A 10 44.22 7.34 -24.61
CA ALA A 10 43.71 6.47 -23.56
C ALA A 10 42.99 7.15 -22.41
N THR A 11 42.99 8.43 -22.42
CA THR A 11 42.48 9.13 -21.24
C THR A 11 41.09 9.69 -21.33
N ILE A 12 40.47 9.52 -22.46
CA ILE A 12 39.14 10.10 -22.65
C ILE A 12 38.00 9.15 -22.23
N ALA A 13 38.30 7.89 -22.17
CA ALA A 13 37.25 6.90 -21.88
C ALA A 13 36.81 6.90 -20.42
N ILE A 14 37.62 7.39 -19.53
CA ILE A 14 37.32 7.30 -18.10
C ILE A 14 36.37 8.40 -17.64
N LEU A 15 36.33 9.49 -18.35
CA LEU A 15 35.49 10.60 -17.97
C LEU A 15 34.01 10.38 -18.30
N ALA A 16 33.75 9.53 -19.28
CA ALA A 16 32.37 9.25 -19.67
C ALA A 16 31.61 8.35 -18.69
N LEU A 17 32.34 7.56 -17.93
CA LEU A 17 31.68 6.68 -16.95
C LEU A 17 31.19 7.41 -15.71
N ALA A 18 31.81 8.51 -15.37
CA ALA A 18 31.39 9.26 -14.20
C ALA A 18 30.06 9.99 -14.41
N LEU A 19 29.72 10.27 -15.64
CA LEU A 19 28.47 10.96 -15.94
C LEU A 19 27.25 10.04 -15.95
N THR A 20 27.46 8.75 -16.16
CA THR A 20 26.35 7.81 -16.17
C THR A 20 25.85 7.47 -14.77
N GLY A 21 26.70 7.58 -13.78
CA GLY A 21 26.30 7.34 -12.39
C GLY A 21 25.36 8.40 -11.83
N SER A 22 25.51 9.62 -12.28
CA SER A 22 24.64 10.71 -11.79
C SER A 22 23.23 10.67 -12.37
N ALA A 23 23.09 10.13 -13.56
CA ALA A 23 21.79 10.01 -14.19
C ALA A 23 20.92 8.94 -13.52
N VAL A 24 21.54 7.89 -13.02
CA VAL A 24 20.81 6.83 -12.31
C VAL A 24 20.24 7.32 -10.98
N LEU A 25 20.99 8.16 -10.28
CA LEU A 25 20.52 8.74 -9.01
C LEU A 25 19.38 9.75 -9.23
N ALA A 26 19.38 10.44 -10.35
CA ALA A 26 18.30 11.36 -10.68
C ALA A 26 17.00 10.63 -11.08
N GLN A 27 17.12 9.49 -11.70
CA GLN A 27 15.95 8.67 -12.05
C GLN A 27 15.30 8.02 -10.81
N ASP A 28 16.11 7.62 -9.86
CA ASP A 28 15.62 7.03 -8.62
C ASP A 28 14.85 8.06 -7.78
N ARG A 29 15.26 9.30 -7.79
CA ARG A 29 14.53 10.39 -7.13
C ARG A 29 13.24 10.78 -7.85
N GLY A 30 13.22 10.63 -9.17
CA GLY A 30 12.03 10.90 -9.96
C GLY A 30 10.94 9.84 -9.77
N GLN A 31 11.34 8.60 -9.58
CA GLN A 31 10.39 7.52 -9.33
C GLN A 31 9.74 7.58 -7.94
N ARG A 32 10.45 8.06 -6.94
CA ARG A 32 9.87 8.26 -5.61
C ARG A 32 8.85 9.41 -5.56
N GLY A 33 9.01 10.41 -6.39
CA GLY A 33 8.05 11.50 -6.48
C GLY A 33 6.80 11.16 -7.29
N GLY A 34 6.89 10.21 -8.22
CA GLY A 34 5.77 9.80 -9.05
C GLY A 34 4.84 8.78 -8.39
N GLN A 35 5.31 8.08 -7.38
CA GLN A 35 4.50 7.06 -6.69
C GLN A 35 3.50 7.64 -5.68
N THR A 36 3.65 8.90 -5.30
CA THR A 36 2.76 9.54 -4.33
C THR A 36 1.45 10.06 -4.90
N GLN A 37 1.28 10.03 -6.21
CA GLN A 37 0.07 10.55 -6.85
C GLN A 37 -0.85 9.51 -7.48
N GLN A 38 -0.39 8.28 -7.60
CA GLN A 38 -1.27 7.18 -7.99
C GLN A 38 -1.84 6.57 -6.74
N GLY A 39 -3.14 6.70 -6.56
CA GLY A 39 -3.83 6.13 -5.41
C GLY A 39 -3.43 4.67 -5.23
N HIS A 40 -2.93 4.35 -4.06
CA HIS A 40 -2.46 3.01 -3.75
C HIS A 40 -3.64 2.04 -3.73
N THR A 41 -3.57 1.00 -4.53
CA THR A 41 -4.54 -0.10 -4.51
C THR A 41 -4.16 -1.19 -3.52
N GLN A 42 -3.03 -1.03 -2.83
CA GLN A 42 -2.53 -1.97 -1.85
C GLN A 42 -2.03 -1.21 -0.62
N PHE A 43 -2.10 -1.85 0.52
CA PHE A 43 -1.50 -1.33 1.75
C PHE A 43 -0.02 -1.65 1.79
N ASP A 44 0.81 -0.66 1.97
CA ASP A 44 2.23 -0.87 2.21
C ASP A 44 2.49 -1.17 3.71
N ALA A 45 3.77 -1.40 4.06
CA ALA A 45 4.15 -1.71 5.43
C ALA A 45 3.84 -0.56 6.40
N HIS A 46 3.91 0.69 5.94
CA HIS A 46 3.58 1.86 6.73
C HIS A 46 2.08 1.94 7.00
N ASP A 47 1.25 1.73 5.99
CA ASP A 47 -0.20 1.73 6.12
C ASP A 47 -0.69 0.65 7.09
N GLN A 48 -0.08 -0.54 7.01
CA GLN A 48 -0.37 -1.63 7.92
C GLN A 48 0.00 -1.28 9.36
N GLN A 49 1.15 -0.67 9.56
CA GLN A 49 1.61 -0.25 10.89
C GLN A 49 0.69 0.83 11.47
N VAL A 50 0.40 1.86 10.70
CA VAL A 50 -0.51 2.95 11.10
C VAL A 50 -1.88 2.38 11.49
N THR A 51 -2.41 1.46 10.70
CA THR A 51 -3.71 0.85 10.97
C THR A 51 -3.71 0.02 12.25
N ARG A 52 -2.66 -0.77 12.49
CA ARG A 52 -2.51 -1.57 13.71
C ARG A 52 -2.34 -0.69 14.95
N ASP A 53 -1.51 0.34 14.86
CA ASP A 53 -1.28 1.26 15.97
C ASP A 53 -2.56 2.02 16.32
N TRP A 54 -3.29 2.48 15.31
CA TRP A 54 -4.59 3.10 15.50
C TRP A 54 -5.58 2.14 16.18
N TYR A 55 -5.65 0.90 15.71
CA TYR A 55 -6.53 -0.12 16.29
C TYR A 55 -6.17 -0.40 17.75
N ASN A 56 -4.89 -0.54 18.07
CA ASN A 56 -4.42 -0.77 19.43
C ASN A 56 -4.80 0.37 20.38
N GLN A 57 -4.77 1.61 19.91
CA GLN A 57 -5.19 2.77 20.70
C GLN A 57 -6.70 2.83 20.91
N ASN A 58 -7.48 2.20 20.05
CA ASN A 58 -8.94 2.23 20.08
C ASN A 58 -9.57 0.91 20.53
N GLN A 59 -8.79 -0.03 21.03
CA GLN A 59 -9.28 -1.35 21.47
C GLN A 59 -10.35 -1.28 22.57
N ALA A 60 -10.33 -0.26 23.41
CA ALA A 60 -11.31 -0.10 24.47
C ALA A 60 -12.73 0.19 23.92
N HIS A 61 -12.80 0.89 22.80
CA HIS A 61 -14.07 1.28 22.18
C HIS A 61 -13.96 1.17 20.64
N PRO A 62 -13.85 -0.04 20.11
CA PRO A 62 -13.68 -0.22 18.68
C PRO A 62 -14.95 0.22 17.92
N PRO A 63 -14.81 0.86 16.78
CA PRO A 63 -15.95 1.25 15.97
C PRO A 63 -16.63 0.07 15.32
N ALA A 64 -17.81 0.32 14.76
CA ALA A 64 -18.58 -0.69 14.05
C ALA A 64 -17.73 -1.33 12.92
N GLY A 65 -17.84 -2.64 12.79
CA GLY A 65 -17.03 -3.44 11.86
C GLY A 65 -15.71 -3.92 12.43
N LEU A 66 -15.24 -3.35 13.55
CA LEU A 66 -14.00 -3.75 14.21
C LEU A 66 -14.23 -4.34 15.61
N ARG A 67 -15.48 -4.42 16.06
CA ARG A 67 -15.84 -4.98 17.36
C ARG A 67 -15.73 -6.50 17.36
N ASN A 68 -15.50 -7.09 18.52
CA ASN A 68 -15.49 -8.55 18.67
C ASN A 68 -16.80 -9.20 18.21
N GLN A 69 -17.93 -8.53 18.42
CA GLN A 69 -19.23 -9.01 17.98
C GLN A 69 -19.45 -8.91 16.47
N ASP A 70 -18.65 -8.12 15.77
CA ASP A 70 -18.73 -7.94 14.33
C ASP A 70 -17.85 -8.93 13.58
N ARG A 71 -17.15 -9.84 14.28
CA ARG A 71 -16.24 -10.81 13.67
C ARG A 71 -16.98 -11.71 12.67
N LEU A 72 -16.27 -12.03 11.61
CA LEU A 72 -16.73 -12.96 10.61
C LEU A 72 -16.61 -14.40 11.12
N SER A 73 -17.46 -15.28 10.61
CA SER A 73 -17.25 -16.72 10.74
C SER A 73 -16.07 -17.18 9.90
N ALA A 74 -15.51 -18.36 10.18
CA ALA A 74 -14.39 -18.89 9.42
C ALA A 74 -14.68 -18.98 7.91
N ASP A 75 -15.93 -19.33 7.54
CA ASP A 75 -16.35 -19.37 6.13
C ASP A 75 -16.41 -17.98 5.50
N GLU A 76 -16.84 -16.98 6.25
CA GLU A 76 -16.89 -15.60 5.79
C GLU A 76 -15.49 -15.00 5.66
N GLU A 77 -14.60 -15.29 6.62
CA GLU A 77 -13.20 -14.86 6.56
C GLU A 77 -12.47 -15.44 5.36
N SER A 78 -12.73 -16.71 5.03
CA SER A 78 -12.14 -17.34 3.86
C SER A 78 -12.51 -16.68 2.54
N ARG A 79 -13.66 -15.97 2.50
CA ARG A 79 -14.10 -15.21 1.33
C ARG A 79 -13.62 -13.77 1.33
N LEU A 80 -13.05 -13.29 2.43
CA LEU A 80 -12.51 -11.94 2.52
C LEU A 80 -11.02 -11.96 2.19
N HIS A 81 -10.70 -11.92 0.92
CA HIS A 81 -9.32 -11.87 0.44
C HIS A 81 -9.20 -10.93 -0.78
N GLU A 82 -8.00 -10.53 -1.09
CA GLU A 82 -7.74 -9.70 -2.25
C GLU A 82 -8.24 -10.34 -3.54
N GLY A 83 -8.88 -9.55 -4.37
CA GLY A 83 -9.48 -9.98 -5.62
C GLY A 83 -10.91 -10.54 -5.51
N ALA A 84 -11.36 -10.87 -4.30
CA ALA A 84 -12.71 -11.39 -4.11
C ALA A 84 -13.76 -10.29 -4.24
N VAL A 85 -14.92 -10.65 -4.77
CA VAL A 85 -16.11 -9.79 -4.76
C VAL A 85 -16.96 -10.18 -3.57
N LEU A 86 -17.28 -9.21 -2.72
CA LEU A 86 -18.08 -9.46 -1.53
C LEU A 86 -19.49 -9.90 -1.91
N ASP A 87 -19.91 -11.01 -1.37
CA ASP A 87 -21.29 -11.49 -1.52
C ASP A 87 -22.29 -10.64 -0.71
N GLN A 88 -23.56 -10.89 -0.88
CA GLN A 88 -24.61 -10.10 -0.24
C GLN A 88 -24.54 -10.16 1.30
N GLY A 89 -24.12 -11.27 1.87
CA GLY A 89 -23.93 -11.42 3.32
C GLY A 89 -22.82 -10.53 3.84
N LEU A 90 -21.67 -10.57 3.20
CA LEU A 90 -20.52 -9.75 3.57
C LEU A 90 -20.78 -8.25 3.33
N ARG A 91 -21.48 -7.89 2.25
CA ARG A 91 -21.81 -6.48 1.99
C ARG A 91 -22.63 -5.83 3.11
N ARG A 92 -23.49 -6.59 3.78
CA ARG A 92 -24.29 -6.11 4.91
C ARG A 92 -23.45 -5.83 6.15
N LYS A 93 -22.27 -6.43 6.25
CA LYS A 93 -21.33 -6.28 7.36
C LYS A 93 -20.27 -5.21 7.11
N VAL A 94 -20.27 -4.61 5.92
CA VAL A 94 -19.37 -3.53 5.57
C VAL A 94 -19.77 -2.25 6.27
N HIS A 95 -18.83 -1.65 6.98
CA HIS A 95 -18.97 -0.32 7.57
C HIS A 95 -17.92 0.62 6.98
N PRO A 96 -18.20 1.92 6.91
CA PRO A 96 -17.16 2.88 6.53
C PRO A 96 -15.99 2.79 7.52
N ALA A 97 -14.77 2.87 7.02
CA ALA A 97 -13.61 2.96 7.91
C ALA A 97 -13.68 4.26 8.72
N PRO A 98 -13.20 4.25 9.99
CA PRO A 98 -13.22 5.43 10.83
C PRO A 98 -12.45 6.61 10.22
N ALA A 99 -13.01 7.81 10.31
CA ALA A 99 -12.40 9.00 9.72
C ALA A 99 -11.02 9.30 10.30
N ASP A 100 -10.82 9.01 11.58
CA ASP A 100 -9.53 9.23 12.24
C ASP A 100 -8.43 8.31 11.72
N LEU A 101 -8.80 7.11 11.28
CA LEU A 101 -7.89 6.19 10.62
C LEU A 101 -7.66 6.63 9.17
N THR A 102 -8.72 6.90 8.42
CA THR A 102 -8.59 7.23 7.00
C THR A 102 -7.80 8.50 6.73
N ARG A 103 -7.76 9.44 7.68
CA ARG A 103 -6.91 10.62 7.59
C ARG A 103 -5.43 10.32 7.68
N GLN A 104 -5.06 9.18 8.26
CA GLN A 104 -3.68 8.74 8.40
C GLN A 104 -3.22 7.86 7.25
N LEU A 105 -4.16 7.40 6.42
CA LEU A 105 -3.90 6.58 5.25
C LEU A 105 -3.86 7.46 3.99
N PRO A 106 -3.16 7.00 2.94
CA PRO A 106 -3.19 7.69 1.65
C PRO A 106 -4.62 7.81 1.13
N PRO A 107 -4.97 8.87 0.37
CA PRO A 107 -6.27 8.96 -0.23
C PRO A 107 -6.52 7.76 -1.17
N PRO A 108 -7.71 7.14 -1.10
CA PRO A 108 -8.01 6.01 -1.96
C PRO A 108 -8.09 6.45 -3.43
N PRO A 109 -7.83 5.55 -4.38
CA PRO A 109 -8.06 5.84 -5.79
C PRO A 109 -9.52 6.20 -6.07
N SER A 110 -9.79 6.80 -7.23
CA SER A 110 -11.15 7.04 -7.68
C SER A 110 -11.96 5.74 -7.66
N ASP A 111 -13.21 5.82 -7.24
CA ASP A 111 -14.14 4.69 -7.14
C ASP A 111 -13.74 3.62 -6.10
N HIS A 112 -12.81 3.94 -5.21
CA HIS A 112 -12.41 3.08 -4.10
C HIS A 112 -12.72 3.74 -2.76
N ARG A 113 -12.87 2.92 -1.73
CA ARG A 113 -13.09 3.40 -0.36
C ARG A 113 -12.51 2.44 0.66
N TYR A 114 -12.09 3.00 1.79
CA TYR A 114 -11.70 2.22 2.95
C TYR A 114 -12.94 1.78 3.74
N VAL A 115 -12.94 0.54 4.19
CA VAL A 115 -14.04 -0.07 4.93
C VAL A 115 -13.54 -0.85 6.14
N ALA A 116 -14.40 -0.99 7.13
CA ALA A 116 -14.20 -1.88 8.26
C ALA A 116 -15.19 -3.04 8.16
N ILE A 117 -14.69 -4.25 8.23
CA ILE A 117 -15.51 -5.46 8.11
C ILE A 117 -14.90 -6.60 8.92
N GLY A 118 -15.67 -7.13 9.85
CA GLY A 118 -15.31 -8.35 10.57
C GLY A 118 -14.02 -8.31 11.39
N GLY A 119 -13.58 -7.11 11.79
CA GLY A 119 -12.31 -6.92 12.47
C GLY A 119 -11.13 -6.70 11.52
N HIS A 120 -11.40 -6.38 10.28
CA HIS A 120 -10.40 -6.08 9.26
C HIS A 120 -10.64 -4.71 8.64
N VAL A 121 -9.59 -4.09 8.15
CA VAL A 121 -9.67 -2.86 7.35
C VAL A 121 -9.36 -3.21 5.91
N GLY A 122 -10.25 -2.86 5.00
CA GLY A 122 -10.11 -3.17 3.59
C GLY A 122 -10.22 -1.96 2.70
N LEU A 123 -9.71 -2.08 1.50
CA LEU A 123 -9.92 -1.19 0.38
C LEU A 123 -10.79 -1.92 -0.65
N ILE A 124 -11.95 -1.39 -0.95
CA ILE A 124 -12.86 -1.97 -1.94
C ILE A 124 -13.22 -0.96 -3.02
N ASP A 125 -13.56 -1.44 -4.19
CA ASP A 125 -14.10 -0.61 -5.26
C ASP A 125 -15.64 -0.50 -5.17
N ASN A 126 -16.24 0.27 -6.07
CA ASN A 126 -17.69 0.45 -6.12
C ASN A 126 -18.47 -0.80 -6.58
N LYS A 127 -17.77 -1.83 -7.04
CA LYS A 127 -18.35 -3.16 -7.33
C LYS A 127 -18.22 -4.13 -6.16
N PHE A 128 -17.71 -3.65 -5.01
CA PHE A 128 -17.42 -4.46 -3.83
C PHE A 128 -16.32 -5.51 -4.05
N GLN A 129 -15.41 -5.27 -4.97
CA GLN A 129 -14.22 -6.08 -5.11
C GLN A 129 -13.16 -5.63 -4.10
N VAL A 130 -12.61 -6.57 -3.36
CA VAL A 130 -11.54 -6.32 -2.39
C VAL A 130 -10.23 -6.11 -3.14
N LYS A 131 -9.63 -4.95 -2.95
CA LYS A 131 -8.32 -4.62 -3.55
C LYS A 131 -7.18 -4.87 -2.59
N ALA A 132 -7.40 -4.62 -1.31
CA ALA A 132 -6.44 -4.88 -0.26
C ALA A 132 -7.16 -5.08 1.07
N VAL A 133 -6.56 -5.82 1.99
CA VAL A 133 -7.09 -6.05 3.33
C VAL A 133 -5.97 -6.12 4.35
N ILE A 134 -6.20 -5.50 5.51
CA ILE A 134 -5.33 -5.60 6.68
C ILE A 134 -6.07 -6.41 7.74
N HIS A 135 -5.51 -7.55 8.10
CA HIS A 135 -6.01 -8.37 9.20
C HIS A 135 -5.51 -7.79 10.52
N LEU A 136 -6.44 -7.36 11.38
CA LEU A 136 -6.12 -6.77 12.68
C LEU A 136 -6.07 -7.80 13.80
N HIS A 137 -6.64 -8.98 13.55
CA HIS A 137 -6.59 -10.09 14.46
C HIS A 137 -5.68 -11.15 13.88
N ASP A 138 -4.54 -11.34 14.48
CA ASP A 138 -3.71 -12.51 14.19
C ASP A 138 -4.41 -13.71 14.83
N ASN A 139 -4.85 -14.64 14.01
CA ASN A 139 -5.30 -15.93 14.47
C ASN A 139 -4.05 -16.70 14.93
N HIS A 140 -3.79 -16.68 16.23
CA HIS A 140 -2.86 -17.59 16.85
C HIS A 140 -3.52 -18.96 17.03
#